data_819edef69d671e32eca1ed286187acbd
#
_entry.id   819edef69d671e32eca1ed286187acbd
#
_cell.length_a   1.000
_cell.length_b   1.000
_cell.length_c   1.000
_cell.angle_alpha   90.00
_cell.angle_beta   90.00
_cell.angle_gamma   90.00
#
_symmetry.space_group_name_H-M   'P 1'
#
loop_
_entity.id
_entity.type
_entity.pdbx_description
1 polymer ?
#
loop_
_entity_poly.entity_id
_entity_poly.type
_entity_poly.pdbx_seq_one_letter_code
_entity_poly.pdbx_strand_id
1 'polypeptide(L)'
;VTMLSWTDRDAGTIVEVNNKKRYIAVTEDSKVRLDNNGISESQEYKYTAVMDGHRYYYRKNRKGQWRRCYYNNNGRLVFGTGGLIIGHRESYYDFSF
;
A
#
# COMPACT_ATOMS: atom_id res chain seq x y z
N VAL A 1 6.59 -0.58 -3.30
CA VAL A 1 5.25 -0.93 -3.78
C VAL A 1 4.29 0.23 -3.60
N THR A 2 3.20 0.20 -4.31
CA THR A 2 2.14 1.20 -4.18
C THR A 2 0.86 0.52 -3.72
N MET A 3 0.33 0.97 -2.59
CA MET A 3 -0.95 0.50 -2.05
C MET A 3 -2.07 1.33 -2.68
N LEU A 4 -3.07 0.64 -3.22
CA LEU A 4 -4.20 1.25 -3.89
C LEU A 4 -5.44 1.23 -2.99
N SER A 5 -6.06 2.37 -2.80
CA SER A 5 -7.38 2.51 -2.19
C SER A 5 -8.31 3.22 -3.16
N TRP A 6 -9.53 3.55 -2.72
CA TRP A 6 -10.58 4.06 -3.62
C TRP A 6 -10.11 5.21 -4.53
N THR A 7 -9.55 6.27 -3.94
CA THR A 7 -9.09 7.45 -4.68
C THR A 7 -7.60 7.73 -4.48
N ASP A 8 -6.96 7.03 -3.54
CA ASP A 8 -5.61 7.34 -3.11
C ASP A 8 -4.63 6.23 -3.49
N ARG A 9 -3.38 6.62 -3.61
CA ARG A 9 -2.24 5.71 -3.76
C ARG A 9 -1.20 6.07 -2.73
N ASP A 10 -0.71 5.08 -2.00
CA ASP A 10 0.28 5.27 -0.95
C ASP A 10 1.48 4.36 -1.20
N ALA A 11 2.68 4.95 -1.12
CA ALA A 11 3.90 4.18 -1.23
C ALA A 11 4.10 3.31 0.00
N GLY A 12 4.58 2.08 -0.18
CA GLY A 12 4.81 1.15 0.89
C GLY A 12 6.00 0.25 0.63
N THR A 13 6.38 -0.51 1.66
CA THR A 13 7.48 -1.46 1.63
C THR A 13 7.01 -2.82 2.11
N ILE A 14 7.37 -3.87 1.38
CA ILE A 14 7.11 -5.24 1.80
C ILE A 14 8.05 -5.56 2.97
N VAL A 15 7.47 -5.86 4.13
CA VAL A 15 8.23 -6.18 5.36
C VAL A 15 8.17 -7.65 5.74
N GLU A 16 7.26 -8.41 5.15
CA GLU A 16 7.12 -9.84 5.37
C GLU A 16 6.59 -10.54 4.13
N VAL A 17 7.14 -11.71 3.81
CA VAL A 17 6.61 -12.62 2.80
C VAL A 17 6.32 -13.95 3.48
N ASN A 18 5.04 -14.36 3.51
CA ASN A 18 4.62 -15.61 4.11
C ASN A 18 4.16 -16.58 3.02
N ASN A 19 5.05 -17.48 2.63
CA ASN A 19 4.77 -18.46 1.56
C ASN A 19 3.77 -19.54 1.99
N LYS A 20 3.71 -19.84 3.27
CA LYS A 20 2.83 -20.86 3.84
C LYS A 20 1.36 -20.42 3.78
N LYS A 21 1.08 -19.18 4.18
CA LYS A 21 -0.25 -18.57 4.16
C LYS A 21 -0.52 -17.77 2.89
N ARG A 22 0.48 -17.66 2.02
CA ARG A 22 0.40 -16.99 0.71
C ARG A 22 0.01 -15.51 0.80
N TYR A 23 0.59 -14.78 1.76
CA TYR A 23 0.40 -13.34 1.85
C TYR A 23 1.73 -12.60 1.92
N ILE A 24 1.68 -11.32 1.62
CA ILE A 24 2.74 -10.37 1.95
C ILE A 24 2.20 -9.32 2.89
N ALA A 25 3.06 -8.82 3.78
CA ALA A 25 2.74 -7.70 4.65
C ALA A 25 3.50 -6.46 4.18
N VAL A 26 2.81 -5.33 4.15
CA VAL A 26 3.30 -4.05 3.65
C VAL A 26 3.08 -3.00 4.72
N THR A 27 4.07 -2.15 4.96
CA THR A 27 3.91 -0.94 5.77
C THR A 27 3.94 0.29 4.87
N GLU A 28 3.16 1.31 5.22
CA GLU A 28 3.18 2.59 4.52
C GLU A 28 4.51 3.30 4.73
N ASP A 29 5.10 3.82 3.65
CA ASP A 29 6.34 4.58 3.73
C ASP A 29 6.10 5.95 4.36
N SER A 30 7.08 6.42 5.14
CA SER A 30 7.17 7.82 5.48
C SER A 30 7.53 8.62 4.23
N LYS A 31 6.90 9.76 4.02
CA LYS A 31 7.17 10.60 2.87
C LYS A 31 7.49 12.02 3.28
N VAL A 32 8.50 12.60 2.64
CA VAL A 32 8.89 13.99 2.79
C VAL A 32 8.74 14.68 1.44
N ARG A 33 8.05 15.81 1.44
CA ARG A 33 7.86 16.58 0.22
C ARG A 33 9.15 17.31 -0.14
N LEU A 34 9.59 17.16 -1.40
CA LEU A 34 10.85 17.74 -1.89
C LEU A 34 10.66 19.07 -2.62
N ASP A 35 9.43 19.44 -2.98
CA ASP A 35 9.12 20.66 -3.69
C ASP A 35 8.39 21.67 -2.80
N ASN A 36 8.32 22.93 -3.27
CA ASN A 36 7.62 24.02 -2.57
C ASN A 36 6.41 24.51 -3.36
N ASN A 37 5.83 23.69 -4.20
CA ASN A 37 4.77 24.11 -5.13
C ASN A 37 3.38 24.23 -4.50
N GLY A 38 3.26 24.22 -3.19
CA GLY A 38 1.96 24.27 -2.51
C GLY A 38 1.14 23.01 -2.75
N ILE A 39 -0.17 23.12 -2.86
CA ILE A 39 -1.06 22.01 -3.19
C ILE A 39 -1.07 21.86 -4.71
N SER A 40 -0.32 20.88 -5.22
CA SER A 40 -0.16 20.62 -6.65
C SER A 40 -0.19 19.11 -6.90
N GLU A 41 -0.75 18.70 -8.04
CA GLU A 41 -0.76 17.31 -8.48
C GLU A 41 0.63 16.80 -8.87
N SER A 42 1.58 17.69 -9.15
CA SER A 42 2.95 17.35 -9.52
C SER A 42 3.92 17.40 -8.33
N GLN A 43 3.47 17.01 -7.15
CA GLN A 43 4.30 16.95 -5.95
C GLN A 43 5.34 15.85 -6.02
N GLU A 44 6.57 16.18 -5.61
CA GLU A 44 7.66 15.22 -5.48
C GLU A 44 7.85 14.82 -4.02
N TYR A 45 8.07 13.52 -3.78
CA TYR A 45 8.27 12.97 -2.44
C TYR A 45 9.50 12.10 -2.37
N LYS A 46 10.18 12.16 -1.24
CA LYS A 46 11.18 11.16 -0.83
C LYS A 46 10.49 10.15 0.09
N TYR A 47 10.61 8.88 -0.24
CA TYR A 47 10.01 7.79 0.51
C TYR A 47 11.05 7.07 1.37
N THR A 48 10.68 6.78 2.61
CA THR A 48 11.52 6.02 3.55
C THR A 48 10.68 4.89 4.15
N ALA A 49 11.21 3.68 4.14
CA ALA A 49 10.55 2.52 4.70
C ALA A 49 10.36 2.66 6.21
N VAL A 50 9.17 2.27 6.70
CA VAL A 50 8.84 2.23 8.13
C VAL A 50 8.59 0.78 8.50
N MET A 51 9.60 0.12 9.08
CA MET A 51 9.57 -1.34 9.29
C MET A 51 8.65 -1.77 10.43
N ASP A 52 8.39 -0.91 11.40
CA ASP A 52 7.57 -1.17 12.58
C ASP A 52 6.19 -0.51 12.54
N GLY A 53 5.77 -0.01 11.38
CA GLY A 53 4.47 0.59 11.18
C GLY A 53 3.34 -0.43 11.14
N HIS A 54 2.12 0.07 10.97
CA HIS A 54 0.94 -0.79 10.78
C HIS A 54 1.11 -1.66 9.53
N ARG A 55 0.81 -2.95 9.65
CA ARG A 55 0.94 -3.91 8.55
C ARG A 55 -0.37 -4.07 7.82
N TYR A 56 -0.32 -3.92 6.50
CA TYR A 56 -1.42 -4.23 5.59
C TYR A 56 -1.09 -5.52 4.86
N TYR A 57 -2.05 -6.45 4.80
CA TYR A 57 -1.85 -7.77 4.22
C TYR A 57 -2.44 -7.85 2.82
N TYR A 58 -1.72 -8.51 1.91
CA TYR A 58 -2.15 -8.67 0.52
C TYR A 58 -1.95 -10.12 0.08
N ARG A 59 -2.92 -10.64 -0.68
CA ARG A 59 -2.85 -11.95 -1.32
C ARG A 59 -3.20 -11.82 -2.78
N LYS A 60 -2.65 -12.72 -3.62
CA LYS A 60 -3.08 -12.83 -5.01
C LYS A 60 -4.44 -13.51 -5.09
N ASN A 61 -5.34 -12.92 -5.89
CA ASN A 61 -6.61 -13.56 -6.25
C ASN A 61 -6.39 -14.55 -7.41
N ARG A 62 -7.48 -15.17 -7.88
CA ARG A 62 -7.41 -16.13 -9.00
C ARG A 62 -6.91 -15.51 -10.30
N LYS A 63 -7.06 -14.21 -10.47
CA LYS A 63 -6.61 -13.46 -11.65
C LYS A 63 -5.14 -13.02 -11.55
N GLY A 64 -4.45 -13.36 -10.47
CA GLY A 64 -3.06 -12.97 -10.24
C GLY A 64 -2.88 -11.53 -9.77
N GLN A 65 -3.95 -10.87 -9.35
CA GLN A 65 -3.89 -9.52 -8.82
C GLN A 65 -3.70 -9.53 -7.32
N TRP A 66 -2.83 -8.64 -6.81
CA TRP A 66 -2.67 -8.44 -5.39
C TRP A 66 -3.84 -7.64 -4.84
N ARG A 67 -4.55 -8.23 -3.85
CA ARG A 67 -5.71 -7.59 -3.21
C ARG A 67 -5.49 -7.51 -1.72
N ARG A 68 -5.91 -6.38 -1.11
CA ARG A 68 -5.85 -6.19 0.33
C ARG A 68 -6.71 -7.23 1.04
N CYS A 69 -6.16 -7.74 2.16
CA CYS A 69 -6.83 -8.70 3.02
C CYS A 69 -6.85 -8.18 4.45
N TYR A 70 -7.78 -8.69 5.25
CA TYR A 70 -7.85 -8.39 6.67
C TYR A 70 -8.26 -9.64 7.45
N TYR A 71 -7.91 -9.69 8.73
CA TYR A 71 -8.36 -10.77 9.60
C TYR A 71 -9.78 -10.49 10.07
N ASN A 72 -10.70 -11.43 9.84
CA ASN A 72 -12.07 -11.35 10.32
C ASN A 72 -12.15 -11.77 11.80
N ASN A 73 -13.36 -11.74 12.38
CA ASN A 73 -13.59 -12.10 13.78
C ASN A 73 -13.23 -13.56 14.09
N ASN A 74 -13.18 -14.43 13.10
CA ASN A 74 -12.80 -15.84 13.25
C ASN A 74 -11.30 -16.08 13.10
N GLY A 75 -10.49 -15.03 12.93
CA GLY A 75 -9.05 -15.12 12.74
C GLY A 75 -8.65 -15.59 11.34
N ARG A 76 -9.54 -15.53 10.36
CA ARG A 76 -9.25 -15.87 8.96
C ARG A 76 -8.90 -14.63 8.16
N LEU A 77 -7.95 -14.78 7.26
CA LEU A 77 -7.57 -13.74 6.32
C LEU A 77 -8.55 -13.74 5.14
N VAL A 78 -9.30 -12.66 4.96
CA VAL A 78 -10.31 -12.52 3.91
C VAL A 78 -10.00 -11.32 3.02
N PHE A 79 -10.46 -11.38 1.77
CA PHE A 79 -10.27 -10.27 0.84
C PHE A 79 -11.15 -9.07 1.20
N GLY A 80 -10.52 -7.90 1.21
CA GLY A 80 -11.19 -6.62 1.33
C GLY A 80 -11.13 -5.82 0.03
N THR A 81 -11.28 -4.52 0.13
CA THR A 81 -11.11 -3.58 -0.98
C THR A 81 -9.69 -3.02 -0.99
N GLY A 82 -9.20 -2.71 -2.18
CA GLY A 82 -7.86 -2.18 -2.36
C GLY A 82 -6.93 -3.18 -3.03
N GLY A 83 -5.87 -2.67 -3.62
CA GLY A 83 -4.90 -3.46 -4.37
C GLY A 83 -3.48 -3.00 -4.12
N LEU A 84 -2.53 -3.60 -4.85
CA LEU A 84 -1.10 -3.33 -4.71
C LEU A 84 -0.44 -3.36 -6.07
N ILE A 85 0.45 -2.40 -6.33
CA ILE A 85 1.35 -2.39 -7.47
C ILE A 85 2.76 -2.66 -6.95
N ILE A 86 3.40 -3.70 -7.45
CA ILE A 86 4.76 -4.08 -7.08
C ILE A 86 5.76 -3.45 -8.06
N GLY A 87 6.90 -3.00 -7.52
CA GLY A 87 7.99 -2.43 -8.31
C GLY A 87 7.89 -0.92 -8.52
N HIS A 88 6.90 -0.28 -7.96
CA HIS A 88 6.70 1.17 -8.10
C HIS A 88 6.22 1.78 -6.77
N ARG A 89 6.75 2.94 -6.42
CA ARG A 89 6.30 3.74 -5.29
C ARG A 89 5.62 4.99 -5.79
N GLU A 90 4.40 5.22 -5.35
CA GLU A 90 3.59 6.36 -5.76
C GLU A 90 2.68 6.80 -4.62
N SER A 91 2.51 8.10 -4.46
CA SER A 91 1.49 8.67 -3.60
C SER A 91 0.64 9.62 -4.42
N TYR A 92 -0.65 9.48 -4.31
CA TYR A 92 -1.63 10.32 -5.00
C TYR A 92 -2.80 10.61 -4.08
N TYR A 93 -3.18 11.88 -4.05
CA TYR A 93 -4.37 12.34 -3.37
C TYR A 93 -5.22 13.14 -4.35
N ASP A 94 -6.51 12.82 -4.43
CA ASP A 94 -7.42 13.47 -5.35
C ASP A 94 -7.95 14.77 -4.74
N PHE A 95 -7.40 15.90 -5.17
CA PHE A 95 -7.80 17.23 -4.70
C PHE A 95 -9.09 17.74 -5.32
N SER A 96 -9.62 17.07 -6.32
CA SER A 96 -10.91 17.43 -6.92
C SER A 96 -12.12 16.87 -6.17
N PHE A 97 -11.85 16.13 -5.14
CA PHE A 97 -12.85 15.40 -4.36
C PHE A 97 -13.64 16.29 -3.42
#